data_a2d842a8d92de8daa8479d62b36f2851
#
_entry.id   a2d842a8d92de8daa8479d62b36f2851
#
_cell.length_a   1.000
_cell.length_b   1.000
_cell.length_c   1.000
_cell.angle_alpha   90.00
_cell.angle_beta   90.00
_cell.angle_gamma   90.00
#
_symmetry.space_group_name_H-M   'P 1'
#
loop_
_entity.id
_entity.type
_entity.pdbx_description
1 polymer ?
#
loop_
_entity_poly.entity_id
_entity_poly.type
_entity_poly.pdbx_seq_one_letter_code
_entity_poly.pdbx_strand_id
1 'polypeptide(L)'
;VLGDDDYNFEFISCHPLFGPLNNIEGQNIVTIPVSEGPFYHEIKDIFIKLGLKVTEMKSLEEHDKYMSLIQGMTHFSHICFTTAMKKLDLDFDKVMDICSPIYQSNISFSSRITGGDENLYTNIIMDNPTNFDVLQMYLDTSNKLLEMVKDKKYDDFKDNFKENRKYLKNHISNMIEQSNFLIDKMAEFKKGSK
;
A
#
# COMPACT_ATOMS: atom_id res chain seq x y z
N VAL A 1 -26.41 16.89 3.18
CA VAL A 1 -27.10 17.96 2.42
C VAL A 1 -27.06 19.20 3.28
N LEU A 2 -26.09 20.09 3.02
CA LEU A 2 -26.03 21.42 3.62
C LEU A 2 -26.91 22.31 2.73
N GLY A 3 -27.85 23.00 3.35
CA GLY A 3 -28.82 23.83 2.62
C GLY A 3 -28.20 25.07 2.00
N ASP A 4 -28.96 25.70 1.10
CA ASP A 4 -28.64 26.90 0.30
C ASP A 4 -28.50 28.18 1.14
N ASP A 5 -27.69 28.14 2.20
CA ASP A 5 -27.32 29.38 2.89
C ASP A 5 -25.97 29.88 2.33
N ASP A 6 -25.91 31.18 2.03
CA ASP A 6 -24.80 31.95 1.45
C ASP A 6 -23.47 31.90 2.25
N TYR A 7 -23.07 30.74 2.71
CA TYR A 7 -21.75 30.54 3.27
C TYR A 7 -20.79 30.07 2.19
N ASN A 8 -19.82 30.91 1.83
CA ASN A 8 -18.70 30.55 0.95
C ASN A 8 -17.79 29.55 1.69
N PHE A 9 -18.19 28.26 1.71
CA PHE A 9 -17.32 27.21 2.22
C PHE A 9 -16.48 26.64 1.09
N GLU A 10 -15.17 26.51 1.33
CA GLU A 10 -14.31 25.66 0.54
C GLU A 10 -14.27 24.27 1.16
N PHE A 11 -14.52 23.25 0.36
CA PHE A 11 -14.51 21.87 0.80
C PHE A 11 -13.32 21.16 0.19
N ILE A 12 -12.44 20.67 1.06
CA ILE A 12 -11.22 19.95 0.65
C ILE A 12 -11.26 18.58 1.32
N SER A 13 -11.21 17.51 0.52
CA SER A 13 -10.93 16.19 1.04
C SER A 13 -9.42 15.97 1.08
N CYS A 14 -8.90 15.51 2.22
CA CYS A 14 -7.48 15.23 2.43
C CYS A 14 -7.28 13.81 2.94
N HIS A 15 -6.34 13.08 2.32
CA HIS A 15 -5.99 11.74 2.73
C HIS A 15 -4.48 11.61 2.95
N PRO A 16 -3.98 11.71 4.21
CA PRO A 16 -2.60 11.36 4.55
C PRO A 16 -2.37 9.87 4.33
N LEU A 17 -1.35 9.51 3.53
CA LEU A 17 -1.04 8.11 3.21
C LEU A 17 0.02 7.51 4.16
N PHE A 18 0.01 7.92 5.41
CA PHE A 18 0.96 7.48 6.43
C PHE A 18 0.29 7.40 7.81
N GLY A 19 0.85 6.57 8.68
CA GLY A 19 0.34 6.40 10.04
C GLY A 19 0.80 7.52 10.98
N PRO A 20 0.07 7.76 12.10
CA PRO A 20 0.31 8.87 13.03
C PRO A 20 1.66 8.84 13.75
N LEU A 21 2.33 7.69 13.78
CA LEU A 21 3.64 7.51 14.43
C LEU A 21 4.82 7.75 13.48
N ASN A 22 4.57 8.05 12.20
CA ASN A 22 5.62 8.29 11.23
C ASN A 22 6.02 9.78 11.22
N ASN A 23 7.30 10.05 10.92
CA ASN A 23 7.70 11.40 10.55
C ASN A 23 6.93 11.82 9.30
N ILE A 24 6.39 13.03 9.29
CA ILE A 24 5.58 13.55 8.18
C ILE A 24 6.44 14.00 6.99
N GLU A 25 7.68 14.41 7.23
CA GLU A 25 8.57 14.91 6.19
C GLU A 25 8.83 13.86 5.11
N GLY A 26 8.57 14.21 3.86
CA GLY A 26 8.70 13.31 2.71
C GLY A 26 7.53 12.37 2.50
N GLN A 27 6.51 12.36 3.38
CA GLN A 27 5.32 11.53 3.24
C GLN A 27 4.34 12.10 2.21
N ASN A 28 3.49 11.23 1.67
CA ASN A 28 2.49 11.61 0.68
C ASN A 28 1.17 11.98 1.34
N ILE A 29 0.54 13.04 0.84
CA ILE A 29 -0.84 13.39 1.12
C ILE A 29 -1.58 13.61 -0.19
N VAL A 30 -2.76 13.02 -0.31
CA VAL A 30 -3.68 13.29 -1.43
C VAL A 30 -4.65 14.39 -1.02
N THR A 31 -4.91 15.32 -1.91
CA THR A 31 -5.92 16.37 -1.75
C THR A 31 -6.89 16.35 -2.92
N ILE A 32 -8.17 16.59 -2.64
CA ILE A 32 -9.22 16.70 -3.64
C ILE A 32 -9.98 17.99 -3.35
N PRO A 33 -9.84 19.04 -4.16
CA PRO A 33 -10.66 20.24 -4.02
C PRO A 33 -12.08 19.93 -4.49
N VAL A 34 -13.00 19.85 -3.56
CA VAL A 34 -14.42 19.65 -3.87
C VAL A 34 -15.07 20.98 -4.29
N SER A 35 -14.64 22.07 -3.65
CA SER A 35 -14.89 23.44 -4.09
C SER A 35 -13.57 24.22 -4.02
N GLU A 36 -13.10 24.73 -5.16
CA GLU A 36 -11.86 25.50 -5.24
C GLU A 36 -12.09 26.95 -4.79
N GLY A 37 -11.13 27.45 -3.99
CA GLY A 37 -11.04 28.84 -3.58
C GLY A 37 -9.66 29.19 -3.03
N PRO A 38 -9.45 30.42 -2.55
CA PRO A 38 -8.14 30.87 -2.07
C PRO A 38 -7.60 30.05 -0.89
N PHE A 39 -8.43 29.57 0.00
CA PHE A 39 -8.03 28.78 1.18
C PHE A 39 -7.46 27.41 0.80
N TYR A 40 -7.91 26.81 -0.29
CA TYR A 40 -7.32 25.56 -0.79
C TYR A 40 -5.82 25.70 -1.05
N HIS A 41 -5.42 26.79 -1.70
CA HIS A 41 -4.01 27.05 -2.00
C HIS A 41 -3.20 27.30 -0.72
N GLU A 42 -3.76 28.00 0.25
CA GLU A 42 -3.11 28.23 1.55
C GLU A 42 -2.89 26.92 2.31
N ILE A 43 -3.88 26.03 2.37
CA ILE A 43 -3.76 24.70 3.00
C ILE A 43 -2.70 23.85 2.30
N LYS A 44 -2.71 23.84 0.98
CA LYS A 44 -1.72 23.12 0.17
C LYS A 44 -0.30 23.61 0.46
N ASP A 45 -0.11 24.94 0.55
CA ASP A 45 1.17 25.54 0.89
C ASP A 45 1.63 25.18 2.32
N ILE A 46 0.70 25.08 3.27
CA ILE A 46 1.01 24.61 4.62
C ILE A 46 1.52 23.16 4.58
N PHE A 47 0.86 22.26 3.86
CA PHE A 47 1.33 20.87 3.73
C PHE A 47 2.72 20.78 3.09
N ILE A 48 2.99 21.58 2.06
CA ILE A 48 4.31 21.64 1.42
C ILE A 48 5.36 22.16 2.40
N LYS A 49 5.07 23.22 3.16
CA LYS A 49 5.98 23.78 4.20
C LYS A 49 6.27 22.78 5.32
N LEU A 50 5.34 21.87 5.62
CA LEU A 50 5.54 20.78 6.56
C LEU A 50 6.36 19.61 5.96
N GLY A 51 6.82 19.72 4.74
CA GLY A 51 7.65 18.72 4.06
C GLY A 51 6.85 17.58 3.42
N LEU A 52 5.51 17.69 3.36
CA LEU A 52 4.67 16.70 2.71
C LEU A 52 4.74 16.80 1.18
N LYS A 53 4.64 15.66 0.52
CA LYS A 53 4.43 15.56 -0.93
C LYS A 53 2.95 15.59 -1.23
N VAL A 54 2.45 16.73 -1.69
CA VAL A 54 1.02 16.91 -2.00
C VAL A 54 0.74 16.44 -3.41
N THR A 55 -0.20 15.52 -3.55
CA THR A 55 -0.74 15.06 -4.84
C THR A 55 -2.21 15.42 -4.92
N GLU A 56 -2.57 16.25 -5.89
CA GLU A 56 -3.95 16.62 -6.16
C GLU A 56 -4.60 15.60 -7.09
N MET A 57 -5.79 15.15 -6.73
CA MET A 57 -6.64 14.29 -7.57
C MET A 57 -7.90 15.03 -7.98
N LYS A 58 -8.46 14.66 -9.13
CA LYS A 58 -9.57 15.38 -9.75
C LYS A 58 -10.92 15.05 -9.14
N SER A 59 -11.06 13.86 -8.55
CA SER A 59 -12.33 13.42 -7.98
C SER A 59 -12.14 12.30 -6.95
N LEU A 60 -13.20 12.04 -6.18
CA LEU A 60 -13.27 10.91 -5.25
C LEU A 60 -13.18 9.57 -5.98
N GLU A 61 -13.77 9.46 -7.17
CA GLU A 61 -13.72 8.23 -7.98
C GLU A 61 -12.29 7.93 -8.45
N GLU A 62 -11.54 8.97 -8.83
CA GLU A 62 -10.11 8.80 -9.15
C GLU A 62 -9.33 8.33 -7.92
N HIS A 63 -9.56 8.96 -6.77
CA HIS A 63 -8.96 8.56 -5.50
C HIS A 63 -9.27 7.10 -5.17
N ASP A 64 -10.51 6.68 -5.19
CA ASP A 64 -10.93 5.34 -4.83
C ASP A 64 -10.30 4.27 -5.73
N LYS A 65 -10.19 4.57 -7.02
CA LYS A 65 -9.51 3.71 -7.99
C LYS A 65 -8.02 3.50 -7.67
N TYR A 66 -7.30 4.56 -7.29
CA TYR A 66 -5.90 4.42 -6.88
C TYR A 66 -5.77 3.74 -5.51
N MET A 67 -6.66 4.04 -4.57
CA MET A 67 -6.64 3.45 -3.24
C MET A 67 -7.01 1.97 -3.25
N SER A 68 -7.78 1.50 -4.22
CA SER A 68 -8.05 0.07 -4.36
C SER A 68 -6.79 -0.75 -4.67
N LEU A 69 -5.81 -0.16 -5.37
CA LEU A 69 -4.49 -0.78 -5.55
C LEU A 69 -3.58 -0.54 -4.34
N ILE A 70 -3.43 0.73 -3.94
CA ILE A 70 -2.42 1.16 -2.95
C ILE A 70 -2.75 0.64 -1.55
N GLN A 71 -4.02 0.65 -1.18
CA GLN A 71 -4.49 0.20 0.13
C GLN A 71 -5.26 -1.11 0.05
N GLY A 72 -6.30 -1.19 -0.77
CA GLY A 72 -7.18 -2.35 -0.88
C GLY A 72 -6.41 -3.64 -1.16
N MET A 73 -5.78 -3.74 -2.31
CA MET A 73 -5.05 -4.94 -2.72
C MET A 73 -3.81 -5.19 -1.84
N THR A 74 -3.09 -4.14 -1.44
CA THR A 74 -1.90 -4.28 -0.59
C THR A 74 -2.28 -4.86 0.78
N HIS A 75 -3.25 -4.27 1.48
CA HIS A 75 -3.65 -4.76 2.80
C HIS A 75 -4.28 -6.16 2.73
N PHE A 76 -5.13 -6.38 1.74
CA PHE A 76 -5.73 -7.70 1.50
C PHE A 76 -4.68 -8.78 1.28
N SER A 77 -3.64 -8.52 0.46
CA SER A 77 -2.57 -9.48 0.20
C SER A 77 -1.78 -9.85 1.47
N HIS A 78 -1.51 -8.88 2.35
CA HIS A 78 -0.85 -9.13 3.64
C HIS A 78 -1.73 -9.92 4.61
N ILE A 79 -3.04 -9.67 4.63
CA ILE A 79 -4.00 -10.44 5.44
C ILE A 79 -4.10 -11.87 4.91
N CYS A 80 -4.18 -12.06 3.59
CA CYS A 80 -4.16 -13.39 2.97
C CYS A 80 -2.87 -14.14 3.30
N PHE A 81 -1.72 -13.45 3.23
CA PHE A 81 -0.43 -14.05 3.55
C PHE A 81 -0.37 -14.56 4.99
N THR A 82 -0.73 -13.75 5.99
CA THR A 82 -0.75 -14.17 7.40
C THR A 82 -1.79 -15.26 7.67
N THR A 83 -2.94 -15.19 7.02
CA THR A 83 -3.99 -16.23 7.13
C THR A 83 -3.52 -17.57 6.56
N ALA A 84 -2.79 -17.55 5.45
CA ALA A 84 -2.22 -18.75 4.85
C ALA A 84 -1.09 -19.32 5.71
N MET A 85 -0.21 -18.47 6.26
CA MET A 85 0.83 -18.89 7.20
C MET A 85 0.26 -19.65 8.40
N LYS A 86 -0.78 -19.11 9.02
CA LYS A 86 -1.47 -19.76 10.15
C LYS A 86 -1.94 -21.18 9.81
N LYS A 87 -2.36 -21.43 8.57
CA LYS A 87 -2.83 -22.76 8.12
C LYS A 87 -1.68 -23.76 7.93
N LEU A 88 -0.44 -23.29 7.76
CA LEU A 88 0.73 -24.17 7.64
C LEU A 88 1.18 -24.75 8.99
N ASP A 89 0.75 -24.16 10.09
CA ASP A 89 1.02 -24.61 11.47
C ASP A 89 2.51 -24.86 11.75
N LEU A 90 3.38 -23.99 11.22
CA LEU A 90 4.83 -24.06 11.43
C LEU A 90 5.21 -23.27 12.68
N ASP A 91 6.26 -23.75 13.37
CA ASP A 91 6.91 -23.02 14.47
C ASP A 91 7.43 -21.67 13.95
N PHE A 92 6.81 -20.59 14.41
CA PHE A 92 7.11 -19.24 13.93
C PHE A 92 8.51 -18.79 14.31
N ASP A 93 9.00 -19.12 15.51
CA ASP A 93 10.35 -18.75 15.96
C ASP A 93 11.40 -19.40 15.06
N LYS A 94 11.21 -20.69 14.77
CA LYS A 94 12.07 -21.39 13.82
C LYS A 94 12.00 -20.82 12.40
N VAL A 95 10.82 -20.39 11.94
CA VAL A 95 10.71 -19.71 10.65
C VAL A 95 11.50 -18.40 10.65
N MET A 96 11.46 -17.64 11.74
CA MET A 96 12.21 -16.37 11.87
C MET A 96 13.72 -16.58 11.94
N ASP A 97 14.18 -17.71 12.49
CA ASP A 97 15.62 -18.05 12.56
C ASP A 97 16.23 -18.32 11.17
N ILE A 98 15.44 -18.87 10.25
CA ILE A 98 15.89 -19.29 8.90
C ILE A 98 15.37 -18.42 7.77
N CYS A 99 14.63 -17.35 8.06
CA CYS A 99 13.96 -16.53 7.06
C CYS A 99 14.93 -15.70 6.21
N SER A 100 14.58 -15.51 4.94
CA SER A 100 15.27 -14.55 4.07
C SER A 100 14.93 -13.11 4.45
N PRO A 101 15.78 -12.13 4.08
CA PRO A 101 15.48 -10.71 4.30
C PRO A 101 14.16 -10.26 3.64
N ILE A 102 13.84 -10.79 2.46
CA ILE A 102 12.57 -10.50 1.76
C ILE A 102 11.37 -11.02 2.57
N TYR A 103 11.45 -12.26 3.09
CA TYR A 103 10.41 -12.80 3.95
C TYR A 103 10.24 -11.96 5.23
N GLN A 104 11.37 -11.58 5.85
CA GLN A 104 11.35 -10.75 7.07
C GLN A 104 10.71 -9.39 6.83
N SER A 105 11.01 -8.72 5.70
CA SER A 105 10.36 -7.46 5.32
C SER A 105 8.85 -7.65 5.15
N ASN A 106 8.46 -8.72 4.44
CA ASN A 106 7.05 -9.01 4.20
C ASN A 106 6.27 -9.27 5.51
N ILE A 107 6.84 -10.09 6.41
CA ILE A 107 6.16 -10.36 7.70
C ILE A 107 6.12 -9.12 8.60
N SER A 108 7.13 -8.24 8.55
CA SER A 108 7.13 -6.98 9.31
C SER A 108 5.99 -6.05 8.85
N PHE A 109 5.77 -5.92 7.55
CA PHE A 109 4.65 -5.15 7.02
C PHE A 109 3.29 -5.82 7.31
N SER A 110 3.22 -7.15 7.18
CA SER A 110 2.01 -7.92 7.53
C SER A 110 1.66 -7.77 9.01
N SER A 111 2.66 -7.80 9.89
CA SER A 111 2.48 -7.60 11.33
C SER A 111 1.99 -6.19 11.67
N ARG A 112 2.45 -5.17 10.92
CA ARG A 112 1.96 -3.79 11.09
C ARG A 112 0.47 -3.67 10.78
N ILE A 113 -0.04 -4.40 9.79
CA ILE A 113 -1.46 -4.42 9.43
C ILE A 113 -2.24 -5.25 10.45
N THR A 114 -1.78 -6.46 10.76
CA THR A 114 -2.47 -7.40 11.66
C THR A 114 -2.49 -6.92 13.11
N GLY A 115 -1.47 -6.16 13.53
CA GLY A 115 -1.37 -5.56 14.88
C GLY A 115 -1.98 -4.16 14.99
N GLY A 116 -2.53 -3.62 13.92
CA GLY A 116 -3.18 -2.31 13.88
C GLY A 116 -4.67 -2.40 14.26
N ASP A 117 -5.40 -1.30 14.03
CA ASP A 117 -6.84 -1.23 14.28
C ASP A 117 -7.61 -2.04 13.22
N GLU A 118 -8.25 -3.12 13.67
CA GLU A 118 -9.03 -4.00 12.81
C GLU A 118 -10.20 -3.29 12.10
N ASN A 119 -10.83 -2.31 12.76
CA ASN A 119 -11.93 -1.55 12.14
C ASN A 119 -11.40 -0.70 10.99
N LEU A 120 -10.26 -0.04 11.19
CA LEU A 120 -9.64 0.77 10.14
C LEU A 120 -9.35 -0.07 8.89
N TYR A 121 -8.65 -1.20 9.03
CA TYR A 121 -8.29 -2.03 7.89
C TYR A 121 -9.49 -2.73 7.26
N THR A 122 -10.49 -3.10 8.06
CA THR A 122 -11.75 -3.65 7.55
C THR A 122 -12.47 -2.62 6.69
N ASN A 123 -12.62 -1.38 7.17
CA ASN A 123 -13.31 -0.33 6.43
C ASN A 123 -12.54 0.05 5.14
N ILE A 124 -11.20 0.17 5.20
CA ILE A 124 -10.39 0.41 3.99
C ILE A 124 -10.66 -0.64 2.91
N ILE A 125 -10.82 -1.91 3.30
CA ILE A 125 -11.01 -3.00 2.34
C ILE A 125 -12.46 -3.11 1.89
N MET A 126 -13.44 -2.93 2.79
CA MET A 126 -14.84 -3.22 2.51
C MET A 126 -15.63 -2.02 1.98
N ASP A 127 -15.25 -0.78 2.36
CA ASP A 127 -16.05 0.40 2.05
C ASP A 127 -15.68 1.09 0.74
N ASN A 128 -14.48 0.83 0.19
CA ASN A 128 -14.13 1.37 -1.13
C ASN A 128 -14.87 0.60 -2.23
N PRO A 129 -15.73 1.27 -3.02
CA PRO A 129 -16.61 0.61 -3.99
C PRO A 129 -15.87 -0.10 -5.14
N THR A 130 -14.60 0.27 -5.38
CA THR A 130 -13.80 -0.34 -6.47
C THR A 130 -12.96 -1.53 -5.99
N ASN A 131 -12.89 -1.78 -4.69
CA ASN A 131 -12.03 -2.83 -4.13
C ASN A 131 -12.43 -4.22 -4.61
N PHE A 132 -13.71 -4.55 -4.62
CA PHE A 132 -14.15 -5.90 -4.97
C PHE A 132 -13.61 -6.34 -6.35
N ASP A 133 -13.74 -5.52 -7.36
CA ASP A 133 -13.28 -5.85 -8.72
C ASP A 133 -11.76 -5.98 -8.79
N VAL A 134 -11.03 -5.11 -8.10
CA VAL A 134 -9.55 -5.16 -8.04
C VAL A 134 -9.07 -6.41 -7.30
N LEU A 135 -9.71 -6.77 -6.19
CA LEU A 135 -9.36 -7.97 -5.43
C LEU A 135 -9.71 -9.24 -6.21
N GLN A 136 -10.84 -9.26 -6.92
CA GLN A 136 -11.20 -10.38 -7.79
C GLN A 136 -10.16 -10.56 -8.91
N MET A 137 -9.76 -9.47 -9.56
CA MET A 137 -8.70 -9.50 -10.58
C MET A 137 -7.37 -10.03 -10.01
N TYR A 138 -7.01 -9.64 -8.78
CA TYR A 138 -5.82 -10.13 -8.10
C TYR A 138 -5.89 -11.64 -7.85
N LEU A 139 -7.03 -12.15 -7.39
CA LEU A 139 -7.24 -13.59 -7.17
C LEU A 139 -7.22 -14.37 -8.48
N ASP A 140 -7.85 -13.87 -9.53
CA ASP A 140 -7.84 -14.51 -10.85
C ASP A 140 -6.42 -14.58 -11.43
N THR A 141 -5.62 -13.51 -11.24
CA THR A 141 -4.21 -13.48 -11.63
C THR A 141 -3.40 -14.49 -10.83
N SER A 142 -3.62 -14.56 -9.52
CA SER A 142 -2.97 -15.55 -8.64
C SER A 142 -3.29 -16.98 -9.05
N ASN A 143 -4.54 -17.27 -9.39
CA ASN A 143 -4.97 -18.58 -9.86
C ASN A 143 -4.31 -18.96 -11.20
N LYS A 144 -4.21 -18.04 -12.16
CA LYS A 144 -3.50 -18.28 -13.43
C LYS A 144 -2.02 -18.62 -13.20
N LEU A 145 -1.34 -17.88 -12.31
CA LEU A 145 0.04 -18.18 -11.95
C LEU A 145 0.17 -19.55 -11.27
N LEU A 146 -0.78 -19.89 -10.39
CA LEU A 146 -0.82 -21.19 -9.73
C LEU A 146 -0.99 -22.35 -10.73
N GLU A 147 -1.82 -22.17 -11.75
CA GLU A 147 -1.96 -23.17 -12.84
C GLU A 147 -0.65 -23.33 -13.62
N MET A 148 0.08 -22.24 -13.90
CA MET A 148 1.41 -22.34 -14.54
C MET A 148 2.38 -23.14 -13.68
N VAL A 149 2.37 -22.95 -12.36
CA VAL A 149 3.20 -23.73 -11.41
C VAL A 149 2.80 -25.19 -11.42
N LYS A 150 1.50 -25.50 -11.33
CA LYS A 150 0.95 -26.86 -11.34
C LYS A 150 1.35 -27.62 -12.62
N ASP A 151 1.21 -26.96 -13.75
CA ASP A 151 1.47 -27.53 -15.07
C ASP A 151 2.94 -27.45 -15.50
N LYS A 152 3.80 -26.89 -14.64
CA LYS A 152 5.24 -26.68 -14.90
C LYS A 152 5.52 -25.89 -16.19
N LYS A 153 4.72 -24.88 -16.47
CA LYS A 153 4.84 -23.98 -17.63
C LYS A 153 5.96 -22.95 -17.41
N TYR A 154 7.20 -23.42 -17.42
CA TYR A 154 8.38 -22.59 -17.10
C TYR A 154 8.54 -21.37 -17.99
N ASP A 155 8.29 -21.51 -19.28
CA ASP A 155 8.53 -20.42 -20.23
C ASP A 155 7.43 -19.36 -20.13
N ASP A 156 6.16 -19.76 -19.99
CA ASP A 156 5.05 -18.84 -19.74
C ASP A 156 5.28 -18.05 -18.43
N PHE A 157 5.76 -18.73 -17.40
CA PHE A 157 6.07 -18.09 -16.11
C PHE A 157 7.22 -17.08 -16.24
N LYS A 158 8.29 -17.41 -16.97
CA LYS A 158 9.39 -16.49 -17.29
C LYS A 158 8.93 -15.30 -18.12
N ASP A 159 8.03 -15.51 -19.06
CA ASP A 159 7.49 -14.43 -19.89
C ASP A 159 6.66 -13.46 -19.04
N ASN A 160 5.91 -13.96 -18.04
CA ASN A 160 5.25 -13.08 -17.06
C ASN A 160 6.26 -12.19 -16.32
N PHE A 161 7.44 -12.70 -15.92
CA PHE A 161 8.50 -11.86 -15.33
C PHE A 161 9.00 -10.78 -16.28
N LYS A 162 9.13 -11.09 -17.57
CA LYS A 162 9.56 -10.10 -18.58
C LYS A 162 8.53 -8.99 -18.76
N GLU A 163 7.24 -9.34 -18.78
CA GLU A 163 6.15 -8.35 -18.88
C GLU A 163 6.09 -7.47 -17.63
N ASN A 164 6.18 -8.04 -16.44
CA ASN A 164 6.24 -7.28 -15.20
C ASN A 164 7.43 -6.31 -15.17
N ARG A 165 8.59 -6.75 -15.65
CA ARG A 165 9.78 -5.89 -15.80
C ARG A 165 9.54 -4.73 -16.76
N LYS A 166 8.87 -4.99 -17.90
CA LYS A 166 8.51 -3.92 -18.85
C LYS A 166 7.53 -2.91 -18.22
N TYR A 167 6.58 -3.38 -17.43
CA TYR A 167 5.64 -2.51 -16.73
C TYR A 167 6.34 -1.60 -15.73
N LEU A 168 7.24 -2.14 -14.91
CA LEU A 168 7.98 -1.38 -13.89
C LEU A 168 9.07 -0.47 -14.48
N LYS A 169 9.58 -0.80 -15.67
CA LYS A 169 10.53 0.02 -16.46
C LYS A 169 11.66 0.65 -15.62
N ASN A 170 11.72 1.98 -15.66
CA ASN A 170 12.78 2.78 -15.04
C ASN A 170 12.72 2.81 -13.51
N HIS A 171 11.63 2.32 -12.91
CA HIS A 171 11.48 2.33 -11.45
C HIS A 171 12.23 1.17 -10.76
N ILE A 172 12.55 0.09 -11.48
CA ILE A 172 13.14 -1.12 -10.89
C ILE A 172 14.43 -0.84 -10.14
N SER A 173 15.38 -0.14 -10.75
CA SER A 173 16.69 0.12 -10.13
C SER A 173 16.54 0.91 -8.84
N ASN A 174 15.73 1.96 -8.85
CA ASN A 174 15.46 2.76 -7.65
C ASN A 174 14.73 1.96 -6.56
N MET A 175 13.76 1.11 -6.94
CA MET A 175 13.03 0.26 -5.98
C MET A 175 13.95 -0.82 -5.37
N ILE A 176 14.88 -1.37 -6.15
CA ILE A 176 15.91 -2.30 -5.64
C ILE A 176 16.82 -1.59 -4.63
N GLU A 177 17.29 -0.38 -4.94
CA GLU A 177 18.12 0.41 -4.03
C GLU A 177 17.40 0.70 -2.71
N GLN A 178 16.13 1.12 -2.77
CA GLN A 178 15.30 1.33 -1.57
C GLN A 178 15.12 0.04 -0.76
N SER A 179 14.89 -1.11 -1.43
CA SER A 179 14.75 -2.38 -0.74
C SER A 179 16.06 -2.83 -0.07
N ASN A 180 17.21 -2.60 -0.71
CA ASN A 180 18.52 -2.88 -0.11
C ASN A 180 18.75 -2.02 1.14
N PHE A 181 18.43 -0.72 1.06
CA PHE A 181 18.51 0.17 2.23
C PHE A 181 17.66 -0.33 3.40
N LEU A 182 16.41 -0.74 3.14
CA LEU A 182 15.52 -1.28 4.17
C LEU A 182 16.09 -2.57 4.78
N ILE A 183 16.61 -3.49 3.97
CA ILE A 183 17.21 -4.75 4.40
C ILE A 183 18.42 -4.49 5.30
N ASP A 184 19.30 -3.56 4.90
CA ASP A 184 20.47 -3.18 5.69
C ASP A 184 20.06 -2.57 7.04
N LYS A 185 19.07 -1.69 7.06
CA LYS A 185 18.54 -1.11 8.31
C LYS A 185 17.88 -2.14 9.23
N MET A 186 17.21 -3.13 8.69
CA MET A 186 16.66 -4.25 9.46
C MET A 186 17.79 -5.10 10.09
N ALA A 187 18.87 -5.33 9.35
CA ALA A 187 20.03 -6.04 9.88
C ALA A 187 20.76 -5.25 11.00
N GLU A 188 20.87 -3.93 10.86
CA GLU A 188 21.40 -3.04 11.91
C GLU A 188 20.51 -3.07 13.16
N PHE A 189 19.20 -2.99 13.01
CA PHE A 189 18.23 -3.06 14.11
C PHE A 189 18.38 -4.35 14.92
N LYS A 190 18.53 -5.52 14.26
CA LYS A 190 18.77 -6.80 14.93
C LYS A 190 20.06 -6.82 15.75
N LYS A 191 21.13 -6.15 15.29
CA LYS A 191 22.40 -6.08 16.03
C LYS A 191 22.30 -5.23 17.29
N GLY A 192 21.48 -4.16 17.24
CA GLY A 192 21.30 -3.26 18.39
C GLY A 192 20.30 -3.76 19.44
N SER A 193 19.53 -4.80 19.12
CA SER A 193 18.50 -5.39 20.01
C SER A 193 19.03 -6.55 20.87
N LYS A 194 20.33 -6.79 20.86
CA LYS A 194 21.06 -7.70 21.76
C LYS A 194 21.70 -6.87 22.86
#